data_07dc49824c5325fa4bf84957af504ee8
#
_entry.id   07dc49824c5325fa4bf84957af504ee8
#
_cell.length_a   1.000
_cell.length_b   1.000
_cell.length_c   1.000
_cell.angle_alpha   90.00
_cell.angle_beta   90.00
_cell.angle_gamma   90.00
#
_symmetry.space_group_name_H-M   'P 1'
#
loop_
_entity.id
_entity.type
_entity.pdbx_description
1 polymer ?
#
loop_
_entity_poly.entity_id
_entity_poly.type
_entity_poly.pdbx_seq_one_letter_code
_entity_poly.pdbx_strand_id
1 'polypeptide(L)'
;MDTAKQYLINNGIKPSVQRLAIMMYLLEHRTHPTVDEIFNDLSKAIPTLSKTTVYNTLKIFAEKGAILSLTIDEKMVRFDG
;
A
#
# COMPACT_ATOMS: atom_id res chain seq x y z
N MET A 1 14.00 5.24 4.38
CA MET A 1 13.19 6.37 3.99
C MET A 1 13.30 6.68 2.51
N ASP A 2 14.51 7.02 2.10
CA ASP A 2 14.72 7.28 0.69
C ASP A 2 14.51 6.05 -0.15
N THR A 3 14.67 4.87 0.43
CA THR A 3 14.48 3.64 -0.31
C THR A 3 13.06 3.50 -0.82
N ALA A 4 12.09 3.76 0.03
CA ALA A 4 10.70 3.65 -0.40
C ALA A 4 10.37 4.69 -1.46
N LYS A 5 10.86 5.91 -1.26
CA LYS A 5 10.62 6.97 -2.24
C LYS A 5 11.23 6.63 -3.59
N GLN A 6 12.48 6.17 -3.56
CA GLN A 6 13.16 5.84 -4.80
C GLN A 6 12.50 4.66 -5.47
N TYR A 7 12.05 3.70 -4.68
CA TYR A 7 11.37 2.54 -5.24
C TYR A 7 10.10 2.94 -5.98
N LEU A 8 9.34 3.87 -5.40
CA LEU A 8 8.13 4.35 -6.05
C LEU A 8 8.46 5.07 -7.36
N ILE A 9 9.45 5.95 -7.31
CA ILE A 9 9.85 6.69 -8.50
C ILE A 9 10.31 5.74 -9.59
N ASN A 10 11.08 4.73 -9.23
CA ASN A 10 11.60 3.78 -10.20
C ASN A 10 10.48 2.98 -10.87
N ASN A 11 9.35 2.86 -10.20
CA ASN A 11 8.21 2.14 -10.76
C ASN A 11 7.17 3.07 -11.36
N GLY A 12 7.52 4.33 -11.54
CA GLY A 12 6.62 5.27 -12.19
C GLY A 12 5.47 5.74 -11.31
N ILE A 13 5.66 5.68 -10.00
CA ILE A 13 4.63 6.08 -9.07
C ILE A 13 5.05 7.38 -8.39
N LYS A 14 4.18 8.36 -8.45
CA LYS A 14 4.47 9.64 -7.82
C LYS A 14 4.38 9.51 -6.30
N PRO A 15 5.44 9.86 -5.57
CA PRO A 15 5.41 9.74 -4.12
C PRO A 15 4.42 10.71 -3.48
N SER A 16 3.82 10.26 -2.39
CA SER A 16 3.01 11.10 -1.54
C SER A 16 3.17 10.55 -0.14
N VAL A 17 2.74 11.32 0.84
CA VAL A 17 2.88 10.88 2.23
C VAL A 17 2.23 9.52 2.42
N GLN A 18 1.01 9.36 1.91
CA GLN A 18 0.30 8.11 2.10
C GLN A 18 0.94 6.97 1.32
N ARG A 19 1.34 7.22 0.08
CA ARG A 19 1.99 6.18 -0.71
C ARG A 19 3.32 5.76 -0.11
N LEU A 20 4.07 6.72 0.39
CA LEU A 20 5.34 6.39 1.05
C LEU A 20 5.11 5.55 2.29
N ALA A 21 4.13 5.93 3.11
CA ALA A 21 3.86 5.19 4.33
C ALA A 21 3.44 3.76 4.02
N ILE A 22 2.60 3.59 3.02
CA ILE A 22 2.13 2.26 2.67
C ILE A 22 3.29 1.41 2.11
N MET A 23 4.11 2.01 1.25
CA MET A 23 5.24 1.27 0.71
C MET A 23 6.23 0.88 1.80
N MET A 24 6.51 1.79 2.73
CA MET A 24 7.41 1.47 3.83
C MET A 24 6.86 0.33 4.66
N TYR A 25 5.55 0.34 4.89
CA TYR A 25 4.90 -0.72 5.63
C TYR A 25 5.11 -2.06 4.92
N LEU A 26 4.89 -2.08 3.61
CA LEU A 26 5.05 -3.31 2.85
C LEU A 26 6.48 -3.81 2.85
N LEU A 27 7.44 -2.90 2.81
CA LEU A 27 8.84 -3.30 2.83
C LEU A 27 9.24 -3.90 4.17
N GLU A 28 8.61 -3.44 5.25
CA GLU A 28 8.89 -3.94 6.58
C GLU A 28 8.12 -5.21 6.91
N HIS A 29 6.93 -5.34 6.34
CA HIS A 29 6.05 -6.47 6.65
C HIS A 29 5.90 -7.32 5.40
N ARG A 30 6.71 -8.35 5.29
CA ARG A 30 6.75 -9.14 4.06
C ARG A 30 5.83 -10.34 4.08
N THR A 31 4.84 -10.31 4.96
CA THR A 31 3.93 -11.45 5.12
C THR A 31 2.58 -11.19 4.46
N HIS A 32 2.53 -10.34 3.46
CA HIS A 32 1.30 -10.05 2.71
C HIS A 32 0.21 -9.50 3.60
N PRO A 33 0.43 -8.34 4.20
CA PRO A 33 -0.59 -7.74 5.07
C PRO A 33 -1.85 -7.40 4.29
N THR A 34 -2.97 -7.47 4.98
CA THR A 34 -4.24 -7.11 4.37
C THR A 34 -4.45 -5.62 4.42
N VAL A 35 -5.45 -5.17 3.67
CA VAL A 35 -5.83 -3.76 3.72
C VAL A 35 -6.17 -3.34 5.15
N ASP A 36 -6.90 -4.21 5.87
CA ASP A 36 -7.27 -3.90 7.23
C ASP A 36 -6.06 -3.74 8.13
N GLU A 37 -5.08 -4.62 7.99
CA GLU A 37 -3.87 -4.53 8.82
C GLU A 37 -3.11 -3.25 8.53
N ILE A 38 -2.95 -2.93 7.27
CA ILE A 38 -2.25 -1.71 6.88
C ILE A 38 -2.99 -0.49 7.41
N PHE A 39 -4.30 -0.48 7.21
CA PHE A 39 -5.09 0.64 7.67
C PHE A 39 -5.04 0.81 9.18
N ASN A 40 -5.19 -0.30 9.91
CA ASN A 40 -5.19 -0.23 11.36
C ASN A 40 -3.87 0.32 11.89
N ASP A 41 -2.78 -0.11 11.30
CA ASP A 41 -1.47 0.33 11.79
C ASP A 41 -1.14 1.75 11.37
N LEU A 42 -1.42 2.09 10.12
CA LEU A 42 -1.03 3.39 9.61
C LEU A 42 -2.00 4.51 9.99
N SER A 43 -3.26 4.19 10.25
CA SER A 43 -4.21 5.22 10.60
C SER A 43 -3.88 5.88 11.93
N LYS A 44 -3.09 5.23 12.74
CA LYS A 44 -2.65 5.83 14.00
C LYS A 44 -1.73 7.01 13.75
N ALA A 45 -0.95 6.95 12.70
CA ALA A 45 -0.04 8.03 12.35
C ALA A 45 -0.64 8.96 11.30
N ILE A 46 -1.57 8.46 10.51
CA ILE A 46 -2.18 9.24 9.44
C ILE A 46 -3.70 9.22 9.62
N PRO A 47 -4.23 10.14 10.42
CA PRO A 47 -5.66 10.11 10.74
C PRO A 47 -6.58 10.25 9.52
N THR A 48 -6.08 10.85 8.44
CA THR A 48 -6.88 11.05 7.24
C THR A 48 -6.88 9.84 6.32
N LEU A 49 -6.13 8.81 6.66
CA LEU A 49 -6.06 7.62 5.84
C LEU A 49 -7.38 6.86 5.90
N SER A 50 -7.81 6.33 4.76
CA SER A 50 -9.01 5.50 4.70
C SER A 50 -8.66 4.16 4.11
N LYS A 51 -9.53 3.18 4.34
CA LYS A 51 -9.31 1.86 3.76
C LYS A 51 -9.35 1.92 2.24
N THR A 52 -10.22 2.75 1.70
CA THR A 52 -10.30 2.93 0.26
C THR A 52 -8.98 3.44 -0.29
N THR A 53 -8.37 4.39 0.39
CA THR A 53 -7.08 4.90 -0.04
C THR A 53 -6.02 3.81 -0.03
N VAL A 54 -6.00 2.99 1.03
CA VAL A 54 -5.05 1.90 1.11
C VAL A 54 -5.25 0.93 -0.05
N TYR A 55 -6.49 0.54 -0.28
CA TYR A 55 -6.80 -0.40 -1.36
C TYR A 55 -6.37 0.16 -2.72
N ASN A 56 -6.75 1.40 -2.99
CA ASN A 56 -6.42 2.02 -4.27
C ASN A 56 -4.92 2.16 -4.45
N THR A 57 -4.21 2.47 -3.38
CA THR A 57 -2.75 2.59 -3.44
C THR A 57 -2.12 1.26 -3.77
N LEU A 58 -2.58 0.19 -3.13
CA LEU A 58 -2.05 -1.14 -3.41
C LEU A 58 -2.35 -1.55 -4.84
N LYS A 59 -3.51 -1.17 -5.34
CA LYS A 59 -3.88 -1.47 -6.70
C LYS A 59 -2.94 -0.77 -7.68
N ILE A 60 -2.63 0.48 -7.42
CA ILE A 60 -1.68 1.23 -8.23
C ILE A 60 -0.32 0.57 -8.19
N PHE A 61 0.12 0.16 -7.01
CA PHE A 61 1.42 -0.50 -6.86
C PHE A 61 1.47 -1.76 -7.72
N ALA A 62 0.40 -2.54 -7.69
CA ALA A 62 0.37 -3.77 -8.49
C ALA A 62 0.36 -3.48 -9.98
N GLU A 63 -0.40 -2.47 -10.38
CA GLU A 63 -0.48 -2.11 -11.80
C GLU A 63 0.84 -1.60 -12.34
N LYS A 64 1.61 -0.94 -11.49
CA LYS A 64 2.90 -0.40 -11.90
C LYS A 64 4.04 -1.39 -11.69
N GLY A 65 3.74 -2.56 -11.18
CA GLY A 65 4.77 -3.56 -10.95
C GLY A 65 5.59 -3.34 -9.70
N ALA A 66 5.16 -2.45 -8.83
CA ALA A 66 5.89 -2.20 -7.59
C ALA A 66 5.74 -3.35 -6.61
N ILE A 67 4.65 -4.09 -6.70
CA ILE A 67 4.47 -5.32 -5.96
C ILE A 67 4.10 -6.40 -6.97
N LEU A 68 4.43 -7.65 -6.64
CA LEU A 68 4.31 -8.75 -7.58
C LEU A 68 2.88 -8.99 -8.03
N SER A 69 1.97 -8.86 -7.10
CA SER A 69 0.58 -9.07 -7.41
C SER A 69 -0.18 -8.35 -6.34
N LEU A 70 -1.46 -8.27 -6.58
CA LEU A 70 -2.33 -7.76 -5.56
C LEU A 70 -2.41 -8.85 -4.51
N THR A 71 -1.47 -8.84 -3.62
CA THR A 71 -1.40 -9.83 -2.58
C THR A 71 -2.54 -9.65 -1.60
N ILE A 72 -3.35 -8.67 -1.87
CA ILE A 72 -4.54 -8.48 -1.10
C ILE A 72 -5.36 -9.74 -1.22
N ASP A 73 -5.76 -10.22 -0.08
CA ASP A 73 -6.60 -11.38 0.03
C ASP A 73 -7.78 -11.26 -0.93
N GLU A 74 -8.10 -12.34 -1.61
CA GLU A 74 -9.25 -12.35 -2.47
C GLU A 74 -10.51 -11.92 -1.75
N LYS A 75 -10.59 -12.23 -0.48
CA LYS A 75 -11.71 -11.80 0.32
C LYS A 75 -11.86 -10.30 0.32
N MET A 76 -10.73 -9.61 0.35
CA MET A 76 -10.77 -8.15 0.33
C MET A 76 -11.31 -7.66 -1.00
N VAL A 77 -10.91 -8.29 -2.07
CA VAL A 77 -11.38 -7.90 -3.39
C VAL A 77 -12.88 -8.14 -3.51
N ARG A 78 -13.32 -9.32 -3.08
CA ARG A 78 -14.73 -9.61 -3.12
C ARG A 78 -15.52 -8.75 -2.18
N PHE A 79 -14.91 -8.43 -1.07
CA PHE A 79 -15.54 -7.59 -0.09
C PHE A 79 -15.80 -6.21 -0.67
N ASP A 80 -14.89 -5.76 -1.46
CA ASP A 80 -15.04 -4.48 -2.12
C ASP A 80 -16.09 -4.53 -3.20
N GLY A 81 -16.17 -5.66 -3.80
CA GLY A 81 -17.11 -5.81 -4.88
C GLY A 81 -18.51 -5.96 -4.33
#